data_a8d02a867c3f8c683f70b5cc251acb7b
#
_entry.id   a8d02a867c3f8c683f70b5cc251acb7b
#
_cell.length_a   1.000
_cell.length_b   1.000
_cell.length_c   1.000
_cell.angle_alpha   90.00
_cell.angle_beta   90.00
_cell.angle_gamma   90.00
#
_symmetry.space_group_name_H-M   'P 1'
#
loop_
_entity.id
_entity.type
_entity.pdbx_description
1 polymer ?
#
loop_
_entity_poly.entity_id
_entity_poly.type
_entity_poly.pdbx_seq_one_letter_code
_entity_poly.pdbx_strand_id
1 'polypeptide(L)'
;MAKGKRFLVLTTDAFGGHGGIALYNRDLLLALCNFPGCSEVVAVPRSIPGPLEDERPNNLTYVTTGLHGKVKYVMAVLKVLRENPDFEFIVCGHINLLPIAHLVGVWLRKPILLFVYGIDVWQPSKRKLINKLIKNIAHFVSISEITKERFTKWAKLSDKKGSIIPNAIHMENYGAGDKNSRLISQYGLDGKTVLMTLGRLSADERYKGFDEIIELLPELIREISGIVYMIIGSGGDRERLQKKAMLLGVGGHVVFTGFVSESEKPDYYRLADAYVMPSYGEGFGFVFLEALACGIPVVASNIDGGREAVRHGKLGALVDPHDAEDIKKGILKALKQPRMIPEDLEYFSYSNFEQRVHRLVTEFAKD
;
A
#
# COMPACT_ATOMS: atom_id res chain seq x y z
N MET A 1 16.98 34.96 11.48
CA MET A 1 16.69 33.52 11.54
C MET A 1 16.24 33.08 10.15
N ALA A 2 16.77 32.00 9.60
CA ALA A 2 16.28 31.49 8.33
C ALA A 2 14.80 31.12 8.46
N LYS A 3 13.96 31.52 7.49
CA LYS A 3 12.54 31.21 7.46
C LYS A 3 12.38 29.70 7.33
N GLY A 4 11.64 29.05 8.22
CA GLY A 4 11.42 27.61 8.17
C GLY A 4 10.67 27.21 6.89
N LYS A 5 10.97 26.02 6.36
CA LYS A 5 10.36 25.48 5.14
C LYS A 5 8.91 25.07 5.40
N ARG A 6 8.03 25.36 4.45
CA ARG A 6 6.61 24.96 4.48
C ARG A 6 6.25 24.13 3.26
N PHE A 7 5.46 23.09 3.48
CA PHE A 7 5.03 22.17 2.41
C PHE A 7 3.51 22.14 2.29
N LEU A 8 3.00 22.21 1.07
CA LEU A 8 1.57 22.02 0.78
C LEU A 8 1.36 20.61 0.21
N VAL A 9 0.52 19.83 0.86
CA VAL A 9 0.20 18.45 0.47
C VAL A 9 -1.29 18.34 0.13
N LEU A 10 -1.61 18.10 -1.12
CA LEU A 10 -2.94 17.76 -1.58
C LEU A 10 -3.06 16.24 -1.65
N THR A 11 -3.86 15.63 -0.78
CA THR A 11 -3.95 14.17 -0.68
C THR A 11 -5.39 13.66 -0.79
N THR A 12 -5.56 12.37 -1.10
CA THR A 12 -6.88 11.72 -1.08
C THR A 12 -7.35 11.57 0.37
N ASP A 13 -6.57 10.90 1.17
CA ASP A 13 -6.74 10.61 2.59
C ASP A 13 -5.38 10.32 3.23
N ALA A 14 -5.33 10.35 4.54
CA ALA A 14 -4.18 9.94 5.34
C ALA A 14 -4.68 9.56 6.74
N PHE A 15 -4.64 10.47 7.71
CA PHE A 15 -5.22 10.27 9.04
C PHE A 15 -6.76 10.11 8.94
N GLY A 16 -7.28 9.06 9.59
CA GLY A 16 -8.68 8.64 9.46
C GLY A 16 -8.99 7.93 8.13
N GLY A 17 -7.98 7.65 7.29
CA GLY A 17 -8.10 6.84 6.09
C GLY A 17 -7.70 5.38 6.33
N HIS A 18 -8.13 4.49 5.43
CA HIS A 18 -7.82 3.07 5.47
C HIS A 18 -7.18 2.60 4.16
N GLY A 19 -6.34 1.56 4.26
CA GLY A 19 -5.68 0.93 3.12
C GLY A 19 -4.35 1.57 2.73
N GLY A 20 -3.69 0.98 1.74
CA GLY A 20 -2.28 1.27 1.43
C GLY A 20 -1.97 2.72 1.08
N ILE A 21 -2.84 3.42 0.33
CA ILE A 21 -2.62 4.83 -0.03
C ILE A 21 -2.68 5.73 1.21
N ALA A 22 -3.64 5.48 2.13
CA ALA A 22 -3.75 6.26 3.36
C ALA A 22 -2.54 6.04 4.27
N LEU A 23 -2.07 4.80 4.41
CA LEU A 23 -0.85 4.46 5.16
C LEU A 23 0.37 5.19 4.58
N TYR A 24 0.58 5.07 3.27
CA TYR A 24 1.69 5.76 2.60
C TYR A 24 1.64 7.28 2.79
N ASN A 25 0.46 7.87 2.65
CA ASN A 25 0.29 9.31 2.84
C ASN A 25 0.55 9.75 4.29
N ARG A 26 0.21 8.93 5.29
CA ARG A 26 0.59 9.17 6.70
C ARG A 26 2.10 9.22 6.85
N ASP A 27 2.79 8.18 6.37
CA ASP A 27 4.25 8.08 6.44
C ASP A 27 4.92 9.27 5.74
N LEU A 28 4.40 9.66 4.57
CA LEU A 28 4.88 10.82 3.84
C LEU A 28 4.70 12.13 4.64
N LEU A 29 3.53 12.34 5.25
CA LEU A 29 3.27 13.53 6.07
C LEU A 29 4.17 13.57 7.29
N LEU A 30 4.36 12.44 7.98
CA LEU A 30 5.29 12.32 9.11
C LEU A 30 6.72 12.65 8.68
N ALA A 31 7.20 12.06 7.58
CA ALA A 31 8.54 12.32 7.06
C ALA A 31 8.75 13.78 6.64
N LEU A 32 7.74 14.44 6.05
CA LEU A 32 7.81 15.86 5.73
C LEU A 32 7.82 16.73 6.98
N CYS A 33 7.04 16.39 8.01
CA CYS A 33 7.04 17.10 9.29
C CYS A 33 8.39 17.01 10.01
N ASN A 34 9.06 15.86 9.91
CA ASN A 34 10.39 15.61 10.49
C ASN A 34 11.55 16.13 9.63
N PHE A 35 11.25 16.69 8.43
CA PHE A 35 12.31 17.21 7.58
C PHE A 35 13.08 18.35 8.25
N PRO A 36 14.43 18.35 8.26
CA PRO A 36 15.23 19.38 8.89
C PRO A 36 14.90 20.80 8.38
N GLY A 37 14.49 21.67 9.28
CA GLY A 37 14.06 23.04 8.95
C GLY A 37 12.60 23.14 8.47
N CYS A 38 11.81 22.08 8.53
CA CYS A 38 10.36 22.15 8.32
C CYS A 38 9.69 22.92 9.47
N SER A 39 9.03 24.03 9.16
CA SER A 39 8.22 24.77 10.12
C SER A 39 6.76 24.37 10.12
N GLU A 40 6.22 23.94 8.97
CA GLU A 40 4.84 23.53 8.84
C GLU A 40 4.61 22.67 7.60
N VAL A 41 3.80 21.63 7.76
CA VAL A 41 3.16 20.89 6.66
C VAL A 41 1.67 21.18 6.66
N VAL A 42 1.14 21.71 5.56
CA VAL A 42 -0.30 21.93 5.39
C VAL A 42 -0.85 20.85 4.50
N ALA A 43 -1.61 19.93 5.05
CA ALA A 43 -2.24 18.83 4.31
C ALA A 43 -3.74 19.07 4.12
N VAL A 44 -4.21 18.96 2.89
CA VAL A 44 -5.64 19.10 2.54
C VAL A 44 -6.14 17.76 2.01
N PRO A 45 -6.78 16.91 2.86
CA PRO A 45 -7.35 15.65 2.44
C PRO A 45 -8.63 15.85 1.65
N ARG A 46 -8.88 14.98 0.67
CA ARG A 46 -10.10 14.97 -0.13
C ARG A 46 -11.25 14.24 0.56
N SER A 47 -10.92 13.25 1.38
CA SER A 47 -11.85 12.44 2.18
C SER A 47 -11.23 12.01 3.49
N ILE A 48 -12.07 11.71 4.46
CA ILE A 48 -11.72 11.10 5.72
C ILE A 48 -12.85 10.08 5.99
N PRO A 49 -12.64 8.80 5.66
CA PRO A 49 -13.69 7.79 5.79
C PRO A 49 -13.92 7.30 7.22
N GLY A 50 -12.94 7.45 8.10
CA GLY A 50 -12.98 7.02 9.50
C GLY A 50 -12.74 8.14 10.50
N PRO A 51 -12.72 7.84 11.81
CA PRO A 51 -12.42 8.80 12.86
C PRO A 51 -10.97 9.31 12.78
N LEU A 52 -10.76 10.53 13.23
CA LEU A 52 -9.43 11.14 13.37
C LEU A 52 -8.86 10.85 14.77
N GLU A 53 -8.54 9.58 15.02
CA GLU A 53 -8.04 9.12 16.33
C GLU A 53 -6.50 9.14 16.41
N ASP A 54 -5.83 9.21 15.27
CA ASP A 54 -4.37 9.15 15.21
C ASP A 54 -3.73 10.43 15.78
N GLU A 55 -2.67 10.26 16.57
CA GLU A 55 -1.79 11.35 16.95
C GLU A 55 -1.14 11.96 15.71
N ARG A 56 -1.07 13.29 15.68
CA ARG A 56 -0.52 14.03 14.56
C ARG A 56 0.62 14.94 15.02
N PRO A 57 1.66 15.13 14.20
CA PRO A 57 2.74 16.06 14.51
C PRO A 57 2.23 17.48 14.80
N ASN A 58 2.84 18.16 15.75
CA ASN A 58 2.44 19.52 16.13
C ASN A 58 2.60 20.56 15.00
N ASN A 59 3.50 20.29 14.05
CA ASN A 59 3.73 21.14 12.86
C ASN A 59 2.93 20.67 11.62
N LEU A 60 1.91 19.79 11.81
CA LEU A 60 0.97 19.40 10.77
C LEU A 60 -0.35 20.14 10.91
N THR A 61 -0.66 21.02 9.96
CA THR A 61 -1.98 21.60 9.79
C THR A 61 -2.81 20.70 8.85
N TYR A 62 -3.75 19.93 9.44
CA TYR A 62 -4.61 18.98 8.69
C TYR A 62 -5.98 19.62 8.42
N VAL A 63 -6.20 20.12 7.19
CA VAL A 63 -7.34 20.98 6.83
C VAL A 63 -8.55 20.13 6.44
N THR A 64 -9.49 19.96 7.36
CA THR A 64 -10.70 19.12 7.19
C THR A 64 -11.90 19.85 6.59
N THR A 65 -11.82 21.19 6.44
CA THR A 65 -12.94 22.00 5.89
C THR A 65 -13.26 21.72 4.42
N GLY A 66 -12.36 21.04 3.70
CA GLY A 66 -12.50 20.67 2.29
C GLY A 66 -13.29 19.38 2.03
N LEU A 67 -13.75 18.69 3.08
CA LEU A 67 -14.50 17.44 3.00
C LEU A 67 -15.90 17.65 2.37
N HIS A 68 -16.51 16.55 1.89
CA HIS A 68 -17.89 16.51 1.41
C HIS A 68 -18.18 17.32 0.12
N GLY A 69 -17.25 17.36 -0.80
CA GLY A 69 -17.54 17.88 -2.16
C GLY A 69 -16.36 18.55 -2.85
N LYS A 70 -16.40 18.59 -4.19
CA LYS A 70 -15.32 19.18 -4.99
C LYS A 70 -15.18 20.69 -4.74
N VAL A 71 -16.33 21.40 -4.63
CA VAL A 71 -16.34 22.85 -4.41
C VAL A 71 -15.75 23.19 -3.05
N LYS A 72 -16.18 22.48 -1.99
CA LYS A 72 -15.61 22.70 -0.64
C LYS A 72 -14.12 22.45 -0.60
N TYR A 73 -13.66 21.41 -1.30
CA TYR A 73 -12.23 21.10 -1.40
C TYR A 73 -11.45 22.26 -2.05
N VAL A 74 -11.94 22.76 -3.19
CA VAL A 74 -11.32 23.91 -3.86
C VAL A 74 -11.31 25.14 -2.97
N MET A 75 -12.42 25.43 -2.28
CA MET A 75 -12.50 26.57 -1.33
C MET A 75 -11.51 26.43 -0.17
N ALA A 76 -11.35 25.21 0.38
CA ALA A 76 -10.38 24.96 1.44
C ALA A 76 -8.94 25.22 0.98
N VAL A 77 -8.59 24.74 -0.22
CA VAL A 77 -7.28 25.01 -0.84
C VAL A 77 -7.08 26.50 -1.05
N LEU A 78 -8.08 27.23 -1.62
CA LEU A 78 -8.01 28.66 -1.83
C LEU A 78 -7.85 29.44 -0.52
N LYS A 79 -8.52 29.00 0.56
CA LYS A 79 -8.37 29.60 1.90
C LYS A 79 -6.94 29.46 2.39
N VAL A 80 -6.37 28.26 2.33
CA VAL A 80 -4.96 27.99 2.72
C VAL A 80 -4.00 28.92 1.96
N LEU A 81 -4.19 29.08 0.64
CA LEU A 81 -3.32 29.92 -0.19
C LEU A 81 -3.44 31.41 0.13
N ARG A 82 -4.63 31.89 0.53
CA ARG A 82 -4.84 33.29 0.95
C ARG A 82 -4.24 33.59 2.31
N GLU A 83 -4.31 32.64 3.24
CA GLU A 83 -3.78 32.82 4.60
C GLU A 83 -2.25 32.87 4.59
N ASN A 84 -1.60 31.98 3.87
CA ASN A 84 -0.14 31.99 3.74
C ASN A 84 0.31 31.22 2.47
N PRO A 85 0.65 31.91 1.37
CA PRO A 85 1.01 31.30 0.09
C PRO A 85 2.46 30.83 0.01
N ASP A 86 3.28 31.02 1.04
CA ASP A 86 4.70 30.75 0.99
C ASP A 86 5.00 29.26 1.27
N PHE A 87 5.03 28.47 0.21
CA PHE A 87 5.39 27.06 0.21
C PHE A 87 6.61 26.81 -0.67
N GLU A 88 7.45 25.82 -0.30
CA GLU A 88 8.62 25.42 -1.10
C GLU A 88 8.18 24.77 -2.42
N PHE A 89 7.27 23.81 -2.36
CA PHE A 89 6.70 23.11 -3.48
C PHE A 89 5.32 22.54 -3.12
N ILE A 90 4.65 21.94 -4.09
CA ILE A 90 3.33 21.32 -3.94
C ILE A 90 3.47 19.81 -4.10
N VAL A 91 3.06 19.06 -3.09
CA VAL A 91 2.90 17.61 -3.16
C VAL A 91 1.49 17.31 -3.68
N CYS A 92 1.40 16.62 -4.80
CA CYS A 92 0.18 16.07 -5.34
C CYS A 92 0.12 14.58 -5.01
N GLY A 93 -0.56 14.24 -3.93
CA GLY A 93 -0.63 12.88 -3.38
C GLY A 93 -1.55 11.92 -4.14
N HIS A 94 -2.03 12.25 -5.33
CA HIS A 94 -2.75 11.33 -6.21
C HIS A 94 -3.01 11.99 -7.58
N ILE A 95 -2.95 11.20 -8.65
CA ILE A 95 -3.13 11.68 -10.04
C ILE A 95 -4.48 12.41 -10.25
N ASN A 96 -5.55 12.02 -9.57
CA ASN A 96 -6.85 12.66 -9.66
C ASN A 96 -6.88 14.09 -9.09
N LEU A 97 -5.91 14.47 -8.27
CA LEU A 97 -5.75 15.81 -7.68
C LEU A 97 -4.88 16.73 -8.56
N LEU A 98 -4.25 16.18 -9.60
CA LEU A 98 -3.36 16.94 -10.47
C LEU A 98 -3.98 18.20 -11.08
N PRO A 99 -5.27 18.26 -11.50
CA PRO A 99 -5.86 19.50 -11.99
C PRO A 99 -5.82 20.66 -11.00
N ILE A 100 -6.12 20.40 -9.72
CA ILE A 100 -6.05 21.44 -8.70
C ILE A 100 -4.60 21.74 -8.30
N ALA A 101 -3.74 20.72 -8.18
CA ALA A 101 -2.32 20.92 -7.94
C ALA A 101 -1.68 21.79 -9.02
N HIS A 102 -2.07 21.60 -10.27
CA HIS A 102 -1.59 22.42 -11.39
C HIS A 102 -2.01 23.89 -11.28
N LEU A 103 -3.29 24.15 -10.97
CA LEU A 103 -3.76 25.53 -10.75
C LEU A 103 -3.01 26.21 -9.59
N VAL A 104 -2.78 25.49 -8.50
CA VAL A 104 -2.01 25.98 -7.35
C VAL A 104 -0.55 26.24 -7.75
N GLY A 105 0.07 25.31 -8.49
CA GLY A 105 1.45 25.44 -8.96
C GLY A 105 1.66 26.67 -9.86
N VAL A 106 0.73 26.92 -10.77
CA VAL A 106 0.74 28.12 -11.64
C VAL A 106 0.57 29.39 -10.80
N TRP A 107 -0.39 29.41 -9.87
CA TRP A 107 -0.64 30.57 -9.03
C TRP A 107 0.56 30.94 -8.15
N LEU A 108 1.13 29.92 -7.48
CA LEU A 108 2.28 30.13 -6.57
C LEU A 108 3.63 30.18 -7.31
N ARG A 109 3.66 29.83 -8.60
CA ARG A 109 4.91 29.63 -9.37
C ARG A 109 5.83 28.61 -8.69
N LYS A 110 5.24 27.51 -8.18
CA LYS A 110 5.97 26.44 -7.45
C LYS A 110 5.87 25.12 -8.20
N PRO A 111 6.92 24.31 -8.15
CA PRO A 111 6.94 23.01 -8.82
C PRO A 111 5.99 22.01 -8.13
N ILE A 112 5.56 21.00 -8.91
CA ILE A 112 4.66 19.94 -8.45
C ILE A 112 5.42 18.63 -8.39
N LEU A 113 5.37 17.99 -7.23
CA LEU A 113 5.83 16.65 -6.96
C LEU A 113 4.61 15.70 -6.91
N LEU A 114 4.47 14.81 -7.90
CA LEU A 114 3.33 13.89 -8.01
C LEU A 114 3.68 12.54 -7.41
N PHE A 115 2.82 11.98 -6.54
CA PHE A 115 2.91 10.59 -6.05
C PHE A 115 1.95 9.68 -6.80
N VAL A 116 2.42 8.46 -7.14
CA VAL A 116 1.69 7.44 -7.90
C VAL A 116 1.85 6.06 -7.25
N TYR A 117 0.74 5.28 -7.17
CA TYR A 117 0.65 4.12 -6.27
C TYR A 117 0.43 2.76 -6.96
N GLY A 118 0.18 2.72 -8.25
CA GLY A 118 -0.02 1.46 -8.97
C GLY A 118 -1.10 1.56 -10.04
N ILE A 119 -2.16 0.78 -9.91
CA ILE A 119 -3.24 0.68 -10.91
C ILE A 119 -3.82 2.05 -11.30
N ASP A 120 -3.80 3.02 -10.39
CA ASP A 120 -4.24 4.40 -10.62
C ASP A 120 -3.52 5.07 -11.82
N VAL A 121 -2.31 4.60 -12.15
CA VAL A 121 -1.48 5.16 -13.23
C VAL A 121 -0.93 4.12 -14.20
N TRP A 122 -1.30 2.85 -14.11
CA TRP A 122 -0.81 1.83 -15.06
C TRP A 122 -1.33 2.00 -16.48
N GLN A 123 -2.44 2.74 -16.61
CA GLN A 123 -3.03 3.12 -17.89
C GLN A 123 -3.36 4.62 -17.91
N PRO A 124 -3.50 5.22 -19.09
CA PRO A 124 -3.93 6.60 -19.21
C PRO A 124 -5.27 6.84 -18.51
N SER A 125 -5.36 7.95 -17.78
CA SER A 125 -6.63 8.35 -17.16
C SER A 125 -7.73 8.54 -18.23
N LYS A 126 -8.96 8.11 -17.91
CA LYS A 126 -10.14 8.41 -18.74
C LYS A 126 -10.36 9.92 -18.89
N ARG A 127 -9.81 10.74 -18.03
CA ARG A 127 -9.89 12.20 -18.05
C ARG A 127 -8.72 12.79 -18.86
N LYS A 128 -8.98 13.15 -20.13
CA LYS A 128 -7.96 13.70 -21.06
C LYS A 128 -7.16 14.88 -20.49
N LEU A 129 -7.79 15.72 -19.66
CA LEU A 129 -7.12 16.85 -19.01
C LEU A 129 -5.97 16.39 -18.11
N ILE A 130 -6.17 15.35 -17.29
CA ILE A 130 -5.13 14.79 -16.41
C ILE A 130 -3.93 14.35 -17.25
N ASN A 131 -4.17 13.60 -18.34
CA ASN A 131 -3.12 13.11 -19.23
C ASN A 131 -2.29 14.26 -19.88
N LYS A 132 -2.91 15.41 -20.11
CA LYS A 132 -2.19 16.61 -20.60
C LYS A 132 -1.35 17.24 -19.49
N LEU A 133 -1.90 17.34 -18.28
CA LEU A 133 -1.26 18.01 -17.15
C LEU A 133 -0.05 17.26 -16.59
N ILE A 134 0.00 15.94 -16.77
CA ILE A 134 1.16 15.10 -16.37
C ILE A 134 2.47 15.64 -16.95
N LYS A 135 2.46 16.21 -18.14
CA LYS A 135 3.67 16.78 -18.76
C LYS A 135 4.24 17.99 -18.01
N ASN A 136 3.41 18.64 -17.19
CA ASN A 136 3.75 19.86 -16.45
C ASN A 136 4.22 19.59 -15.01
N ILE A 137 4.27 18.33 -14.58
CA ILE A 137 4.88 18.01 -13.28
C ILE A 137 6.40 18.19 -13.37
N ALA A 138 6.99 18.66 -12.28
CA ALA A 138 8.43 18.77 -12.20
C ALA A 138 9.07 17.37 -11.97
N HIS A 139 8.49 16.59 -11.05
CA HIS A 139 8.96 15.26 -10.72
C HIS A 139 7.78 14.37 -10.28
N PHE A 140 7.96 13.04 -10.33
CA PHE A 140 7.03 12.10 -9.72
C PHE A 140 7.75 11.06 -8.86
N VAL A 141 7.03 10.54 -7.87
CA VAL A 141 7.49 9.45 -7.02
C VAL A 141 6.56 8.27 -7.21
N SER A 142 7.14 7.13 -7.52
CA SER A 142 6.46 5.85 -7.60
C SER A 142 6.79 4.97 -6.40
N ILE A 143 5.84 4.15 -5.97
CA ILE A 143 6.07 3.17 -4.90
C ILE A 143 6.81 1.92 -5.39
N SER A 144 6.92 1.70 -6.73
CA SER A 144 7.55 0.52 -7.32
C SER A 144 8.14 0.80 -8.69
N GLU A 145 9.12 0.00 -9.11
CA GLU A 145 9.71 0.06 -10.45
C GLU A 145 8.67 -0.22 -11.52
N ILE A 146 7.86 -1.27 -11.35
CA ILE A 146 6.84 -1.63 -12.33
C ILE A 146 5.82 -0.50 -12.53
N THR A 147 5.43 0.20 -11.46
CA THR A 147 4.53 1.36 -11.57
C THR A 147 5.22 2.51 -12.28
N LYS A 148 6.50 2.78 -11.97
CA LYS A 148 7.31 3.79 -12.65
C LYS A 148 7.41 3.49 -14.16
N GLU A 149 7.79 2.26 -14.53
CA GLU A 149 7.93 1.82 -15.93
C GLU A 149 6.62 1.97 -16.71
N ARG A 150 5.51 1.45 -16.16
CA ARG A 150 4.19 1.54 -16.79
C ARG A 150 3.73 3.00 -16.95
N PHE A 151 3.94 3.83 -15.93
CA PHE A 151 3.58 5.24 -15.95
C PHE A 151 4.40 6.03 -16.98
N THR A 152 5.73 5.92 -16.95
CA THR A 152 6.62 6.63 -17.88
C THR A 152 6.35 6.26 -19.34
N LYS A 153 6.05 4.98 -19.60
CA LYS A 153 5.80 4.47 -20.96
C LYS A 153 4.62 5.17 -21.64
N TRP A 154 3.44 5.20 -21.01
CA TRP A 154 2.27 5.82 -21.63
C TRP A 154 2.26 7.34 -21.50
N ALA A 155 2.77 7.89 -20.39
CA ALA A 155 2.84 9.32 -20.17
C ALA A 155 3.94 10.00 -21.00
N LYS A 156 4.84 9.21 -21.62
CA LYS A 156 6.00 9.67 -22.40
C LYS A 156 6.86 10.64 -21.58
N LEU A 157 7.14 10.30 -20.33
CA LEU A 157 8.01 11.05 -19.44
C LEU A 157 9.44 10.53 -19.55
N SER A 158 10.40 11.42 -19.29
CA SER A 158 11.79 10.99 -19.09
C SER A 158 11.90 10.18 -17.79
N ASP A 159 12.68 9.11 -17.81
CA ASP A 159 12.95 8.29 -16.63
C ASP A 159 13.58 9.08 -15.48
N LYS A 160 14.36 10.11 -15.81
CA LYS A 160 14.99 11.04 -14.85
C LYS A 160 13.97 11.87 -14.06
N LYS A 161 12.74 12.01 -14.55
CA LYS A 161 11.64 12.70 -13.82
C LYS A 161 11.00 11.85 -12.74
N GLY A 162 11.39 10.60 -12.57
CA GLY A 162 10.76 9.68 -11.63
C GLY A 162 11.76 9.07 -10.65
N SER A 163 11.43 9.15 -9.35
CA SER A 163 12.11 8.44 -8.26
C SER A 163 11.23 7.31 -7.74
N ILE A 164 11.85 6.37 -7.03
CA ILE A 164 11.14 5.28 -6.35
C ILE A 164 11.33 5.45 -4.85
N ILE A 165 10.22 5.53 -4.12
CA ILE A 165 10.19 5.44 -2.66
C ILE A 165 9.17 4.37 -2.32
N PRO A 166 9.61 3.14 -1.99
CA PRO A 166 8.70 2.04 -1.68
C PRO A 166 7.98 2.30 -0.36
N ASN A 167 6.91 1.54 -0.12
CA ASN A 167 6.15 1.57 1.11
C ASN A 167 7.06 1.27 2.31
N ALA A 168 6.72 1.83 3.47
CA ALA A 168 7.37 1.55 4.74
C ALA A 168 6.60 0.52 5.56
N ILE A 169 7.30 -0.14 6.49
CA ILE A 169 6.72 -0.95 7.55
C ILE A 169 7.17 -0.40 8.91
N HIS A 170 6.21 -0.20 9.80
CA HIS A 170 6.41 0.13 11.20
C HIS A 170 6.61 -1.16 11.99
N MET A 171 7.86 -1.64 12.05
CA MET A 171 8.20 -2.96 12.60
C MET A 171 7.81 -3.08 14.08
N GLU A 172 7.74 -1.97 14.80
CA GLU A 172 7.30 -1.89 16.20
C GLU A 172 5.85 -2.34 16.43
N ASN A 173 5.01 -2.28 15.38
CA ASN A 173 3.61 -2.71 15.44
C ASN A 173 3.41 -4.20 15.18
N TYR A 174 4.48 -4.91 14.79
CA TYR A 174 4.46 -6.32 14.42
C TYR A 174 5.41 -7.13 15.31
N GLY A 175 5.89 -8.23 14.85
CA GLY A 175 6.87 -9.07 15.56
C GLY A 175 6.56 -10.54 15.40
N ALA A 176 7.62 -11.36 15.37
CA ALA A 176 7.48 -12.79 15.42
C ALA A 176 6.91 -13.19 16.79
N GLY A 177 6.10 -14.25 16.82
CA GLY A 177 5.48 -14.73 18.06
C GLY A 177 4.67 -15.99 17.82
N ASP A 178 4.15 -16.54 18.92
CA ASP A 178 3.31 -17.72 18.90
C ASP A 178 1.92 -17.42 18.30
N LYS A 179 1.29 -18.45 17.78
CA LYS A 179 -0.09 -18.40 17.30
C LYS A 179 -1.03 -18.14 18.49
N ASN A 180 -1.93 -17.17 18.37
CA ASN A 180 -2.91 -16.83 19.42
C ASN A 180 -3.87 -18.00 19.66
N SER A 181 -3.83 -18.63 20.86
CA SER A 181 -4.61 -19.81 21.22
C SER A 181 -6.14 -19.59 21.13
N ARG A 182 -6.60 -18.36 21.46
CA ARG A 182 -8.02 -18.01 21.33
C ARG A 182 -8.46 -18.06 19.86
N LEU A 183 -7.66 -17.49 18.96
CA LEU A 183 -7.97 -17.48 17.52
C LEU A 183 -7.84 -18.89 16.92
N ILE A 184 -6.86 -19.71 17.38
CA ILE A 184 -6.75 -21.12 16.99
C ILE A 184 -8.06 -21.84 17.31
N SER A 185 -8.56 -21.72 18.54
CA SER A 185 -9.82 -22.36 18.98
C SER A 185 -11.02 -21.80 18.20
N GLN A 186 -11.07 -20.49 18.02
CA GLN A 186 -12.18 -19.80 17.32
C GLN A 186 -12.36 -20.29 15.88
N TYR A 187 -11.27 -20.55 15.18
CA TYR A 187 -11.27 -20.95 13.77
C TYR A 187 -10.97 -22.45 13.53
N GLY A 188 -10.83 -23.24 14.59
CA GLY A 188 -10.57 -24.67 14.51
C GLY A 188 -9.23 -25.01 13.83
N LEU A 189 -8.18 -24.25 14.14
CA LEU A 189 -6.86 -24.34 13.49
C LEU A 189 -5.86 -25.24 14.25
N ASP A 190 -6.29 -25.92 15.30
CA ASP A 190 -5.38 -26.79 16.07
C ASP A 190 -4.83 -27.91 15.17
N GLY A 191 -3.50 -28.05 15.17
CA GLY A 191 -2.79 -29.00 14.30
C GLY A 191 -2.93 -28.77 12.80
N LYS A 192 -3.43 -27.60 12.36
CA LYS A 192 -3.59 -27.27 10.94
C LYS A 192 -2.41 -26.51 10.38
N THR A 193 -2.13 -26.72 9.08
CA THR A 193 -1.25 -25.88 8.27
C THR A 193 -2.08 -24.75 7.66
N VAL A 194 -1.76 -23.50 7.95
CA VAL A 194 -2.55 -22.33 7.57
C VAL A 194 -1.87 -21.53 6.47
N LEU A 195 -2.47 -21.52 5.28
CA LEU A 195 -2.19 -20.52 4.24
C LEU A 195 -3.05 -19.29 4.49
N MET A 196 -2.54 -18.10 4.23
CA MET A 196 -3.27 -16.86 4.49
C MET A 196 -3.15 -15.88 3.33
N THR A 197 -4.25 -15.20 3.02
CA THR A 197 -4.27 -13.95 2.22
C THR A 197 -5.11 -12.90 2.93
N LEU A 198 -4.62 -11.68 3.01
CA LEU A 198 -5.35 -10.53 3.54
C LEU A 198 -5.62 -9.53 2.43
N GLY A 199 -6.87 -9.15 2.25
CA GLY A 199 -7.24 -8.15 1.26
C GLY A 199 -8.75 -7.89 1.19
N ARG A 200 -9.12 -6.82 0.50
CA ARG A 200 -10.52 -6.50 0.21
C ARG A 200 -11.09 -7.51 -0.77
N LEU A 201 -12.28 -8.04 -0.48
CA LEU A 201 -13.00 -8.97 -1.34
C LEU A 201 -13.91 -8.20 -2.31
N SER A 202 -13.32 -7.66 -3.36
CA SER A 202 -14.03 -6.87 -4.38
C SER A 202 -13.98 -7.57 -5.73
N ALA A 203 -15.09 -7.55 -6.46
CA ALA A 203 -15.15 -8.07 -7.83
C ALA A 203 -14.17 -7.36 -8.79
N ASP A 204 -13.83 -6.10 -8.49
CA ASP A 204 -12.85 -5.31 -9.25
C ASP A 204 -11.40 -5.63 -8.87
N GLU A 205 -11.17 -6.43 -7.81
CA GLU A 205 -9.84 -6.76 -7.29
C GLU A 205 -9.56 -8.27 -7.32
N ARG A 206 -10.15 -9.02 -8.23
CA ARG A 206 -9.92 -10.47 -8.38
C ARG A 206 -8.47 -10.82 -8.69
N TYR A 207 -7.71 -9.85 -9.17
CA TYR A 207 -6.27 -9.97 -9.42
C TYR A 207 -5.43 -10.29 -8.15
N LYS A 208 -6.03 -10.35 -6.97
CA LYS A 208 -5.32 -10.66 -5.72
C LYS A 208 -4.99 -12.14 -5.50
N GLY A 209 -5.44 -13.03 -6.39
CA GLY A 209 -5.05 -14.43 -6.33
C GLY A 209 -5.89 -15.30 -5.39
N PHE A 210 -7.04 -14.83 -4.89
CA PHE A 210 -7.92 -15.66 -4.07
C PHE A 210 -8.48 -16.88 -4.82
N ASP A 211 -8.83 -16.66 -6.08
CA ASP A 211 -9.38 -17.70 -6.95
C ASP A 211 -8.37 -18.81 -7.22
N GLU A 212 -7.14 -18.42 -7.51
CA GLU A 212 -6.01 -19.29 -7.85
C GLU A 212 -5.67 -20.23 -6.67
N ILE A 213 -5.67 -19.70 -5.44
CA ILE A 213 -5.42 -20.52 -4.25
C ILE A 213 -6.58 -21.47 -3.96
N ILE A 214 -7.85 -21.03 -4.10
CA ILE A 214 -9.02 -21.91 -3.90
C ILE A 214 -9.03 -23.04 -4.94
N GLU A 215 -8.67 -22.75 -6.20
CA GLU A 215 -8.57 -23.76 -7.27
C GLU A 215 -7.47 -24.80 -7.01
N LEU A 216 -6.41 -24.39 -6.35
CA LEU A 216 -5.27 -25.24 -6.02
C LEU A 216 -5.50 -26.11 -4.76
N LEU A 217 -6.46 -25.76 -3.88
CA LEU A 217 -6.71 -26.48 -2.63
C LEU A 217 -6.98 -27.98 -2.81
N PRO A 218 -7.73 -28.48 -3.81
CA PRO A 218 -7.93 -29.94 -3.98
C PRO A 218 -6.62 -30.74 -4.11
N GLU A 219 -5.59 -30.13 -4.71
CA GLU A 219 -4.27 -30.75 -4.82
C GLU A 219 -3.48 -30.62 -3.50
N LEU A 220 -3.46 -29.43 -2.92
CA LEU A 220 -2.76 -29.17 -1.68
C LEU A 220 -3.27 -30.04 -0.51
N ILE A 221 -4.58 -30.32 -0.45
CA ILE A 221 -5.18 -31.19 0.57
C ILE A 221 -4.66 -32.62 0.47
N ARG A 222 -4.36 -33.10 -0.74
CA ARG A 222 -3.79 -34.45 -0.93
C ARG A 222 -2.33 -34.54 -0.49
N GLU A 223 -1.59 -33.44 -0.57
CA GLU A 223 -0.16 -33.38 -0.23
C GLU A 223 0.08 -32.98 1.23
N ILE A 224 -0.79 -32.12 1.81
CA ILE A 224 -0.61 -31.54 3.14
C ILE A 224 -1.84 -31.85 3.99
N SER A 225 -1.66 -32.78 4.93
CA SER A 225 -2.74 -33.10 5.88
C SER A 225 -3.14 -31.87 6.71
N GLY A 226 -4.44 -31.61 6.77
CA GLY A 226 -4.98 -30.55 7.62
C GLY A 226 -4.71 -29.12 7.10
N ILE A 227 -4.42 -28.94 5.82
CA ILE A 227 -4.26 -27.60 5.24
C ILE A 227 -5.57 -26.81 5.27
N VAL A 228 -5.47 -25.53 5.62
CA VAL A 228 -6.58 -24.55 5.65
C VAL A 228 -6.13 -23.27 4.95
N TYR A 229 -7.00 -22.70 4.14
CA TYR A 229 -6.81 -21.39 3.56
C TYR A 229 -7.64 -20.35 4.29
N MET A 230 -6.98 -19.43 4.98
CA MET A 230 -7.60 -18.34 5.73
C MET A 230 -7.62 -17.07 4.88
N ILE A 231 -8.81 -16.56 4.60
CA ILE A 231 -9.05 -15.32 3.86
C ILE A 231 -9.48 -14.24 4.84
N ILE A 232 -8.65 -13.23 5.01
CA ILE A 232 -8.90 -12.08 5.89
C ILE A 232 -9.36 -10.90 5.05
N GLY A 233 -10.52 -10.36 5.38
CA GLY A 233 -11.09 -9.20 4.73
C GLY A 233 -12.59 -9.33 4.47
N SER A 234 -13.17 -8.24 4.02
CA SER A 234 -14.59 -8.13 3.70
C SER A 234 -14.83 -7.55 2.32
N GLY A 235 -16.00 -7.77 1.77
CA GLY A 235 -16.41 -7.22 0.48
C GLY A 235 -17.44 -8.08 -0.24
N GLY A 236 -18.00 -7.55 -1.33
CA GLY A 236 -19.12 -8.17 -2.06
C GLY A 236 -18.76 -9.45 -2.82
N ASP A 237 -17.47 -9.76 -3.02
CA ASP A 237 -17.07 -10.98 -3.73
C ASP A 237 -16.95 -12.22 -2.82
N ARG A 238 -17.16 -12.06 -1.50
CA ARG A 238 -17.09 -13.15 -0.52
C ARG A 238 -18.01 -14.32 -0.86
N GLU A 239 -19.27 -14.06 -1.17
CA GLU A 239 -20.24 -15.12 -1.48
C GLU A 239 -19.85 -15.94 -2.71
N ARG A 240 -19.29 -15.28 -3.74
CA ARG A 240 -18.79 -15.95 -4.93
C ARG A 240 -17.63 -16.89 -4.59
N LEU A 241 -16.65 -16.43 -3.80
CA LEU A 241 -15.52 -17.25 -3.36
C LEU A 241 -15.98 -18.42 -2.49
N GLN A 242 -16.96 -18.23 -1.60
CA GLN A 242 -17.56 -19.32 -0.81
C GLN A 242 -18.23 -20.37 -1.70
N LYS A 243 -19.05 -19.92 -2.67
CA LYS A 243 -19.67 -20.82 -3.65
C LYS A 243 -18.64 -21.60 -4.45
N LYS A 244 -17.56 -20.95 -4.88
CA LYS A 244 -16.43 -21.59 -5.60
C LYS A 244 -15.80 -22.70 -4.76
N ALA A 245 -15.48 -22.41 -3.49
CA ALA A 245 -14.91 -23.39 -2.57
C ALA A 245 -15.85 -24.60 -2.35
N MET A 246 -17.16 -24.36 -2.26
CA MET A 246 -18.16 -25.44 -2.14
C MET A 246 -18.22 -26.30 -3.41
N LEU A 247 -18.25 -25.67 -4.59
CA LEU A 247 -18.29 -26.38 -5.87
C LEU A 247 -17.06 -27.27 -6.10
N LEU A 248 -15.91 -26.85 -5.60
CA LEU A 248 -14.66 -27.63 -5.65
C LEU A 248 -14.54 -28.66 -4.52
N GLY A 249 -15.54 -28.77 -3.62
CA GLY A 249 -15.53 -29.71 -2.51
C GLY A 249 -14.55 -29.33 -1.38
N VAL A 250 -14.02 -28.10 -1.37
CA VAL A 250 -13.01 -27.65 -0.40
C VAL A 250 -13.55 -26.63 0.61
N GLY A 251 -14.88 -26.46 0.70
CA GLY A 251 -15.51 -25.47 1.60
C GLY A 251 -15.12 -25.60 3.06
N GLY A 252 -14.86 -26.84 3.56
CA GLY A 252 -14.36 -27.08 4.92
C GLY A 252 -12.89 -26.73 5.13
N HIS A 253 -12.16 -26.39 4.08
CA HIS A 253 -10.76 -26.00 4.13
C HIS A 253 -10.55 -24.50 3.90
N VAL A 254 -11.63 -23.71 3.77
CA VAL A 254 -11.54 -22.24 3.59
C VAL A 254 -12.23 -21.53 4.74
N VAL A 255 -11.47 -20.69 5.43
CA VAL A 255 -11.95 -19.86 6.56
C VAL A 255 -12.00 -18.40 6.13
N PHE A 256 -13.17 -17.77 6.25
CA PHE A 256 -13.39 -16.35 5.99
C PHE A 256 -13.57 -15.61 7.32
N THR A 257 -12.60 -14.82 7.74
CA THR A 257 -12.65 -14.11 9.03
C THR A 257 -13.53 -12.86 9.01
N GLY A 258 -13.67 -12.23 7.86
CA GLY A 258 -14.21 -10.87 7.76
C GLY A 258 -13.14 -9.81 7.97
N PHE A 259 -13.56 -8.58 8.26
CA PHE A 259 -12.68 -7.46 8.53
C PHE A 259 -11.94 -7.67 9.86
N VAL A 260 -10.67 -7.31 9.86
CA VAL A 260 -9.78 -7.32 11.04
C VAL A 260 -9.20 -5.92 11.20
N SER A 261 -9.20 -5.39 12.42
CA SER A 261 -8.65 -4.07 12.72
C SER A 261 -7.12 -4.06 12.61
N GLU A 262 -6.52 -2.89 12.40
CA GLU A 262 -5.05 -2.75 12.28
C GLU A 262 -4.32 -3.30 13.52
N SER A 263 -4.87 -3.07 14.72
CA SER A 263 -4.28 -3.56 15.98
C SER A 263 -4.34 -5.08 16.16
N GLU A 264 -5.28 -5.75 15.50
CA GLU A 264 -5.43 -7.20 15.57
C GLU A 264 -4.65 -7.93 14.49
N LYS A 265 -4.30 -7.25 13.38
CA LYS A 265 -3.58 -7.88 12.25
C LYS A 265 -2.37 -8.73 12.64
N PRO A 266 -1.49 -8.29 13.57
CA PRO A 266 -0.33 -9.08 13.94
C PRO A 266 -0.68 -10.48 14.47
N ASP A 267 -1.74 -10.58 15.29
CA ASP A 267 -2.20 -11.87 15.83
C ASP A 267 -2.74 -12.78 14.73
N TYR A 268 -3.44 -12.20 13.73
CA TYR A 268 -3.92 -12.97 12.59
C TYR A 268 -2.77 -13.40 11.67
N TYR A 269 -1.80 -12.54 11.37
CA TYR A 269 -0.62 -12.95 10.60
C TYR A 269 0.12 -14.11 11.26
N ARG A 270 0.27 -14.08 12.59
CA ARG A 270 0.94 -15.14 13.35
C ARG A 270 0.23 -16.49 13.27
N LEU A 271 -1.07 -16.57 12.90
CA LEU A 271 -1.75 -17.84 12.66
C LEU A 271 -1.24 -18.56 11.41
N ALA A 272 -0.70 -17.82 10.43
CA ALA A 272 -0.27 -18.38 9.17
C ALA A 272 1.05 -19.16 9.28
N ASP A 273 1.18 -20.20 8.48
CA ASP A 273 2.43 -20.88 8.20
C ASP A 273 3.08 -20.37 6.89
N ALA A 274 2.26 -19.83 5.98
CA ALA A 274 2.70 -19.05 4.83
C ALA A 274 1.64 -18.00 4.45
N TYR A 275 2.09 -16.80 4.10
CA TYR A 275 1.28 -15.77 3.46
C TYR A 275 1.38 -15.92 1.94
N VAL A 276 0.26 -16.06 1.25
CA VAL A 276 0.24 -16.39 -0.17
C VAL A 276 -0.66 -15.43 -0.92
N MET A 277 -0.11 -14.63 -1.82
CA MET A 277 -0.88 -13.72 -2.68
C MET A 277 -0.26 -13.67 -4.08
N PRO A 278 -0.57 -14.66 -4.97
CA PRO A 278 -0.11 -14.68 -6.36
C PRO A 278 -0.96 -13.70 -7.19
N SER A 279 -0.73 -12.41 -6.96
CA SER A 279 -1.49 -11.34 -7.61
C SER A 279 -0.94 -11.00 -8.99
N TYR A 280 -1.78 -10.38 -9.85
CA TYR A 280 -1.34 -9.84 -11.16
C TYR A 280 -1.70 -8.37 -11.36
N GLY A 281 -1.99 -7.67 -10.25
CA GLY A 281 -2.43 -6.28 -10.24
C GLY A 281 -2.01 -5.48 -9.02
N GLU A 282 -1.09 -6.00 -8.18
CA GLU A 282 -0.66 -5.29 -6.98
C GLU A 282 0.38 -4.21 -7.33
N GLY A 283 0.19 -2.99 -6.79
CA GLY A 283 1.12 -1.88 -7.00
C GLY A 283 2.43 -2.05 -6.25
N PHE A 284 2.36 -2.65 -5.05
CA PHE A 284 3.48 -3.00 -4.19
C PHE A 284 3.08 -4.07 -3.16
N GLY A 285 2.06 -3.78 -2.30
CA GLY A 285 1.51 -4.69 -1.31
C GLY A 285 2.11 -4.55 0.10
N PHE A 286 1.55 -3.67 0.92
CA PHE A 286 1.89 -3.58 2.35
C PHE A 286 1.78 -4.92 3.09
N VAL A 287 0.77 -5.70 2.72
CA VAL A 287 0.45 -7.00 3.33
C VAL A 287 1.61 -8.00 3.30
N PHE A 288 2.50 -7.91 2.30
CA PHE A 288 3.72 -8.70 2.26
C PHE A 288 4.71 -8.28 3.35
N LEU A 289 4.88 -6.96 3.54
CA LEU A 289 5.76 -6.43 4.57
C LEU A 289 5.22 -6.75 5.98
N GLU A 290 3.89 -6.65 6.16
CA GLU A 290 3.20 -6.99 7.42
C GLU A 290 3.42 -8.48 7.79
N ALA A 291 3.26 -9.38 6.80
CA ALA A 291 3.51 -10.81 6.99
C ALA A 291 4.99 -11.08 7.35
N LEU A 292 5.92 -10.49 6.61
CA LEU A 292 7.37 -10.62 6.88
C LEU A 292 7.74 -10.06 8.25
N ALA A 293 7.15 -8.94 8.67
CA ALA A 293 7.36 -8.35 9.99
C ALA A 293 6.80 -9.20 11.13
N CYS A 294 5.86 -10.11 10.86
CA CYS A 294 5.41 -11.15 11.77
C CYS A 294 6.23 -12.44 11.67
N GLY A 295 7.27 -12.47 10.84
CA GLY A 295 8.12 -13.64 10.61
C GLY A 295 7.46 -14.73 9.77
N ILE A 296 6.45 -14.41 8.99
CA ILE A 296 5.71 -15.36 8.16
C ILE A 296 6.35 -15.46 6.77
N PRO A 297 6.71 -16.66 6.28
CA PRO A 297 7.17 -16.86 4.92
C PRO A 297 6.15 -16.41 3.88
N VAL A 298 6.61 -15.76 2.82
CA VAL A 298 5.76 -15.10 1.83
C VAL A 298 5.92 -15.71 0.45
N VAL A 299 4.78 -15.87 -0.26
CA VAL A 299 4.72 -16.17 -1.70
C VAL A 299 4.06 -14.98 -2.41
N ALA A 300 4.80 -14.35 -3.30
CA ALA A 300 4.38 -13.18 -4.08
C ALA A 300 4.48 -13.45 -5.58
N SER A 301 3.82 -12.63 -6.37
CA SER A 301 3.89 -12.70 -7.83
C SER A 301 5.22 -12.17 -8.38
N ASN A 302 5.66 -12.72 -9.52
CA ASN A 302 6.84 -12.26 -10.27
C ASN A 302 6.50 -11.18 -11.31
N ILE A 303 5.22 -10.87 -11.58
CA ILE A 303 4.79 -9.99 -12.68
C ILE A 303 4.21 -8.64 -12.25
N ASP A 304 4.07 -8.40 -10.95
CA ASP A 304 3.54 -7.15 -10.40
C ASP A 304 4.42 -6.57 -9.28
N GLY A 305 3.93 -5.57 -8.55
CA GLY A 305 4.69 -4.90 -7.49
C GLY A 305 5.00 -5.79 -6.29
N GLY A 306 4.33 -6.93 -6.13
CA GLY A 306 4.62 -7.90 -5.08
C GLY A 306 6.07 -8.41 -5.14
N ARG A 307 6.63 -8.54 -6.35
CA ARG A 307 8.06 -8.92 -6.52
C ARG A 307 9.02 -7.95 -5.83
N GLU A 308 8.66 -6.66 -5.80
CA GLU A 308 9.50 -5.63 -5.19
C GLU A 308 9.35 -5.61 -3.67
N ALA A 309 8.14 -5.88 -3.16
CA ALA A 309 7.89 -6.03 -1.73
C ALA A 309 8.72 -7.18 -1.12
N VAL A 310 8.96 -8.25 -1.89
CA VAL A 310 9.86 -9.35 -1.47
C VAL A 310 11.29 -9.20 -2.01
N ARG A 311 11.69 -7.98 -2.40
CA ARG A 311 13.02 -7.64 -2.91
C ARG A 311 13.51 -8.62 -3.97
N HIS A 312 12.68 -8.84 -5.00
CA HIS A 312 13.00 -9.74 -6.13
C HIS A 312 13.38 -11.16 -5.70
N GLY A 313 12.67 -11.69 -4.70
CA GLY A 313 12.84 -13.06 -4.21
C GLY A 313 13.82 -13.23 -3.05
N LYS A 314 14.42 -12.15 -2.53
CA LYS A 314 15.30 -12.22 -1.34
C LYS A 314 14.53 -12.45 -0.04
N LEU A 315 13.32 -11.91 0.07
CA LEU A 315 12.50 -11.97 1.29
C LEU A 315 11.35 -12.98 1.19
N GLY A 316 11.09 -13.57 0.00
CA GLY A 316 9.98 -14.50 -0.20
C GLY A 316 10.09 -15.23 -1.54
N ALA A 317 9.26 -16.24 -1.73
CA ALA A 317 9.18 -16.95 -3.00
C ALA A 317 8.44 -16.12 -4.06
N LEU A 318 8.94 -16.15 -5.30
CA LEU A 318 8.28 -15.55 -6.46
C LEU A 318 7.67 -16.65 -7.32
N VAL A 319 6.44 -16.42 -7.78
CA VAL A 319 5.70 -17.36 -8.64
C VAL A 319 5.02 -16.64 -9.80
N ASP A 320 4.81 -17.36 -10.90
CA ASP A 320 3.93 -16.92 -11.97
C ASP A 320 2.47 -17.12 -11.51
N PRO A 321 1.66 -16.06 -11.38
CA PRO A 321 0.27 -16.17 -10.92
C PRO A 321 -0.64 -16.91 -11.92
N HIS A 322 -0.19 -17.14 -13.15
CA HIS A 322 -0.93 -17.86 -14.19
C HIS A 322 -0.51 -19.32 -14.32
N ASP A 323 0.47 -19.77 -13.53
CA ASP A 323 0.93 -21.16 -13.50
C ASP A 323 0.63 -21.79 -12.12
N ALA A 324 -0.39 -22.67 -12.08
CA ALA A 324 -0.82 -23.35 -10.88
C ALA A 324 0.28 -24.22 -10.24
N GLU A 325 1.11 -24.88 -11.09
CA GLU A 325 2.23 -25.69 -10.60
C GLU A 325 3.34 -24.83 -9.98
N ASP A 326 3.60 -23.65 -10.55
CA ASP A 326 4.58 -22.72 -9.98
C ASP A 326 4.08 -22.15 -8.66
N ILE A 327 2.79 -21.77 -8.55
CA ILE A 327 2.16 -21.36 -7.29
C ILE A 327 2.29 -22.46 -6.24
N LYS A 328 1.96 -23.72 -6.60
CA LYS A 328 2.06 -24.87 -5.70
C LYS A 328 3.48 -25.06 -5.18
N LYS A 329 4.47 -25.06 -6.08
CA LYS A 329 5.90 -25.16 -5.72
C LYS A 329 6.34 -24.03 -4.79
N GLY A 330 5.89 -22.79 -5.06
CA GLY A 330 6.14 -21.64 -4.21
C GLY A 330 5.59 -21.81 -2.80
N ILE A 331 4.35 -22.30 -2.67
CA ILE A 331 3.71 -22.60 -1.38
C ILE A 331 4.49 -23.66 -0.62
N LEU A 332 4.78 -24.82 -1.27
CA LEU A 332 5.54 -25.92 -0.64
C LEU A 332 6.94 -25.48 -0.22
N LYS A 333 7.57 -24.59 -0.98
CA LYS A 333 8.87 -24.01 -0.61
C LYS A 333 8.73 -23.08 0.60
N ALA A 334 7.72 -22.22 0.63
CA ALA A 334 7.48 -21.29 1.74
C ALA A 334 7.19 -22.02 3.05
N LEU A 335 6.36 -23.07 3.02
CA LEU A 335 6.04 -23.89 4.20
C LEU A 335 7.27 -24.62 4.82
N LYS A 336 8.35 -24.76 4.06
CA LYS A 336 9.63 -25.34 4.57
C LYS A 336 10.57 -24.30 5.18
N GLN A 337 10.26 -23.00 5.01
CA GLN A 337 11.09 -21.93 5.58
C GLN A 337 10.80 -21.74 7.07
N PRO A 338 11.81 -21.37 7.86
CA PRO A 338 11.58 -21.03 9.26
C PRO A 338 10.76 -19.73 9.36
N ARG A 339 9.93 -19.67 10.42
CA ARG A 339 9.21 -18.43 10.76
C ARG A 339 10.18 -17.48 11.47
N MET A 340 10.69 -16.50 10.73
CA MET A 340 11.63 -15.51 11.24
C MET A 340 11.51 -14.19 10.45
N ILE A 341 11.75 -13.08 11.12
CA ILE A 341 11.81 -11.77 10.47
C ILE A 341 13.13 -11.69 9.69
N PRO A 342 13.10 -11.49 8.36
CA PRO A 342 14.32 -11.39 7.59
C PRO A 342 15.08 -10.09 7.91
N GLU A 343 16.40 -10.14 8.11
CA GLU A 343 17.23 -8.93 8.35
C GLU A 343 17.07 -7.88 7.25
N ASP A 344 17.02 -8.31 6.00
CA ASP A 344 16.84 -7.44 4.83
C ASP A 344 15.48 -6.69 4.79
N LEU A 345 14.52 -6.99 5.70
CA LEU A 345 13.27 -6.26 5.84
C LEU A 345 13.50 -4.82 6.32
N GLU A 346 14.61 -4.57 7.02
CA GLU A 346 15.04 -3.23 7.44
C GLU A 346 15.10 -2.23 6.27
N TYR A 347 15.33 -2.71 5.04
CA TYR A 347 15.27 -1.88 3.84
C TYR A 347 13.95 -1.09 3.72
N PHE A 348 12.86 -1.64 4.24
CA PHE A 348 11.52 -1.06 4.23
C PHE A 348 11.13 -0.41 5.56
N SER A 349 12.03 -0.28 6.53
CA SER A 349 11.72 0.41 7.79
C SER A 349 11.27 1.86 7.53
N TYR A 350 10.45 2.39 8.44
CA TYR A 350 10.03 3.79 8.38
C TYR A 350 11.24 4.74 8.40
N SER A 351 12.29 4.45 9.17
CA SER A 351 13.51 5.24 9.19
C SER A 351 14.16 5.36 7.81
N ASN A 352 14.26 4.25 7.07
CA ASN A 352 14.79 4.25 5.71
C ASN A 352 13.85 4.97 4.71
N PHE A 353 12.54 4.86 4.89
CA PHE A 353 11.56 5.63 4.11
C PHE A 353 11.73 7.13 4.34
N GLU A 354 11.79 7.57 5.58
CA GLU A 354 11.99 8.96 5.97
C GLU A 354 13.26 9.54 5.37
N GLN A 355 14.38 8.82 5.45
CA GLN A 355 15.64 9.24 4.82
C GLN A 355 15.53 9.40 3.30
N ARG A 356 14.79 8.52 2.61
CA ARG A 356 14.52 8.65 1.17
C ARG A 356 13.70 9.89 0.86
N VAL A 357 12.66 10.16 1.65
CA VAL A 357 11.85 11.38 1.52
C VAL A 357 12.71 12.62 1.77
N HIS A 358 13.52 12.63 2.81
CA HIS A 358 14.41 13.77 3.12
C HIS A 358 15.42 14.02 2.01
N ARG A 359 15.99 12.97 1.42
CA ARG A 359 16.90 13.10 0.27
C ARG A 359 16.18 13.72 -0.93
N LEU A 360 15.00 13.19 -1.28
CA LEU A 360 14.17 13.71 -2.36
C LEU A 360 13.85 15.19 -2.15
N VAL A 361 13.39 15.58 -0.96
CA VAL A 361 13.06 16.97 -0.62
C VAL A 361 14.29 17.88 -0.75
N THR A 362 15.45 17.40 -0.31
CA THR A 362 16.71 18.16 -0.40
C THR A 362 17.14 18.39 -1.84
N GLU A 363 17.00 17.38 -2.70
CA GLU A 363 17.32 17.48 -4.13
C GLU A 363 16.33 18.39 -4.85
N PHE A 364 15.04 18.20 -4.58
CA PHE A 364 13.95 18.94 -5.24
C PHE A 364 13.87 20.43 -4.84
N ALA A 365 14.32 20.79 -3.63
CA ALA A 365 14.34 22.19 -3.17
C ALA A 365 15.57 22.99 -3.66
N LYS A 366 16.54 22.36 -4.36
CA LYS A 366 17.71 23.01 -4.93
C LYS A 366 17.48 23.51 -6.36
N ASP A 367 16.51 22.91 -7.06
CA ASP A 367 16.09 23.27 -8.41
C ASP A 367 14.99 24.35 -8.39
#